data_2ec161b099e11d69d6e31b45fe58d33e
#
_entry.id   2ec161b099e11d69d6e31b45fe58d33e
#
_cell.length_a   1.000
_cell.length_b   1.000
_cell.length_c   1.000
_cell.angle_alpha   90.00
_cell.angle_beta   90.00
_cell.angle_gamma   90.00
#
_symmetry.space_group_name_H-M   'P 1'
#
loop_
_entity.id
_entity.type
_entity.pdbx_description
1 polymer ?
#
loop_
_entity_poly.entity_id
_entity_poly.type
_entity_poly.pdbx_seq_one_letter_code
_entity_poly.pdbx_strand_id
1 'polypeptide(L)'
;MVAILSEEKIQHARTLCQQGAWDEVLDFAQKWHTEDPADHKALFYTGLGFSGQGKYVLAEKAYRQALKIDATDIKAWNNLGGILFEHLKRPRDGIDCIEQALKLSPENKLGWANLAAMVGRLGLHEKAIAYADRAIALDPNLIEAYLYKAAAARALGKTDIVREVCEKLATIEPDKFHRAR
;
A
#
# COMPACT_ATOMS: atom_id res chain seq x y z
N MET A 1 -29.45 11.94 1.33
CA MET A 1 -29.79 11.06 0.19
C MET A 1 -28.59 10.81 -0.72
N VAL A 2 -27.86 11.82 -1.22
CA VAL A 2 -26.67 11.64 -2.09
C VAL A 2 -25.55 10.84 -1.39
N ALA A 3 -25.25 11.11 -0.12
CA ALA A 3 -24.20 10.39 0.64
C ALA A 3 -24.51 8.89 0.86
N ILE A 4 -25.79 8.56 1.06
CA ILE A 4 -26.24 7.15 1.22
C ILE A 4 -26.03 6.38 -0.09
N LEU A 5 -26.39 6.98 -1.21
CA LEU A 5 -26.19 6.39 -2.55
C LEU A 5 -24.69 6.16 -2.86
N SER A 6 -23.81 7.05 -2.41
CA SER A 6 -22.36 6.89 -2.60
C SER A 6 -21.80 5.73 -1.76
N GLU A 7 -22.24 5.54 -0.50
CA GLU A 7 -21.78 4.44 0.35
C GLU A 7 -22.25 3.07 -0.18
N GLU A 8 -23.49 2.99 -0.67
CA GLU A 8 -24.02 1.77 -1.30
C GLU A 8 -23.21 1.39 -2.54
N LYS A 9 -22.87 2.36 -3.39
CA LYS A 9 -22.01 2.14 -4.57
C LYS A 9 -20.62 1.63 -4.16
N ILE A 10 -20.02 2.23 -3.13
CA ILE A 10 -18.72 1.81 -2.59
C ILE A 10 -18.80 0.37 -2.09
N GLN A 11 -19.84 0.03 -1.32
CA GLN A 11 -19.98 -1.31 -0.75
C GLN A 11 -20.19 -2.36 -1.85
N HIS A 12 -20.99 -2.06 -2.87
CA HIS A 12 -21.17 -2.96 -4.01
C HIS A 12 -19.86 -3.18 -4.77
N ALA A 13 -19.12 -2.13 -5.10
CA ALA A 13 -17.83 -2.22 -5.76
C ALA A 13 -16.79 -3.02 -4.92
N ARG A 14 -16.78 -2.85 -3.60
CA ARG A 14 -15.94 -3.64 -2.68
C ARG A 14 -16.27 -5.14 -2.76
N THR A 15 -17.56 -5.46 -2.76
CA THR A 15 -18.01 -6.85 -2.87
C THR A 15 -17.55 -7.50 -4.16
N LEU A 16 -17.70 -6.82 -5.29
CA LEU A 16 -17.21 -7.29 -6.59
C LEU A 16 -15.69 -7.49 -6.59
N CYS A 17 -14.93 -6.55 -6.00
CA CYS A 17 -13.47 -6.68 -5.86
C CYS A 17 -13.09 -7.91 -5.01
N GLN A 18 -13.79 -8.16 -3.90
CA GLN A 18 -13.54 -9.32 -3.03
C GLN A 18 -13.82 -10.65 -3.74
N GLN A 19 -14.77 -10.67 -4.66
CA GLN A 19 -15.10 -11.82 -5.50
C GLN A 19 -14.16 -12.02 -6.68
N GLY A 20 -13.28 -11.05 -6.95
CA GLY A 20 -12.41 -11.05 -8.14
C GLY A 20 -13.15 -10.83 -9.46
N ALA A 21 -14.38 -10.32 -9.41
CA ALA A 21 -15.25 -10.06 -10.55
C ALA A 21 -14.84 -8.77 -11.29
N TRP A 22 -13.61 -8.77 -11.83
CA TRP A 22 -12.98 -7.55 -12.34
C TRP A 22 -13.69 -6.91 -13.54
N ASP A 23 -14.31 -7.70 -14.41
CA ASP A 23 -15.10 -7.17 -15.52
C ASP A 23 -16.34 -6.45 -15.00
N GLU A 24 -17.02 -7.03 -14.00
CA GLU A 24 -18.18 -6.41 -13.36
C GLU A 24 -17.80 -5.15 -12.58
N VAL A 25 -16.61 -5.12 -11.95
CA VAL A 25 -16.05 -3.88 -11.32
C VAL A 25 -15.94 -2.78 -12.36
N LEU A 26 -15.37 -3.09 -13.54
CA LEU A 26 -15.18 -2.10 -14.60
C LEU A 26 -16.51 -1.60 -15.17
N ASP A 27 -17.45 -2.48 -15.45
CA ASP A 27 -18.79 -2.13 -15.94
C ASP A 27 -19.55 -1.26 -14.94
N PHE A 28 -19.49 -1.64 -13.66
CA PHE A 28 -20.13 -0.88 -12.59
C PHE A 28 -19.47 0.51 -12.43
N ALA A 29 -18.15 0.56 -12.36
CA ALA A 29 -17.41 1.82 -12.21
C ALA A 29 -17.62 2.77 -13.41
N GLN A 30 -17.73 2.22 -14.64
CA GLN A 30 -18.04 3.01 -15.84
C GLN A 30 -19.45 3.64 -15.77
N LYS A 31 -20.45 2.89 -15.34
CA LYS A 31 -21.81 3.41 -15.12
C LYS A 31 -21.80 4.49 -14.06
N TRP A 32 -21.13 4.25 -12.93
CA TRP A 32 -21.00 5.23 -11.85
C TRP A 32 -20.33 6.52 -12.33
N HIS A 33 -19.21 6.43 -13.08
CA HIS A 33 -18.54 7.61 -13.64
C HIS A 33 -19.42 8.38 -14.65
N THR A 34 -20.27 7.67 -15.39
CA THR A 34 -21.22 8.31 -16.33
C THR A 34 -22.32 9.09 -15.58
N GLU A 35 -22.78 8.55 -14.43
CA GLU A 35 -23.78 9.19 -13.58
C GLU A 35 -23.23 10.39 -12.80
N ASP A 36 -21.98 10.26 -12.31
CA ASP A 36 -21.27 11.29 -11.54
C ASP A 36 -19.79 11.34 -11.93
N PRO A 37 -19.46 12.15 -12.96
CA PRO A 37 -18.06 12.29 -13.40
C PRO A 37 -17.14 12.97 -12.38
N ALA A 38 -17.71 13.64 -11.36
CA ALA A 38 -16.95 14.32 -10.31
C ALA A 38 -16.59 13.40 -9.14
N ASP A 39 -17.23 12.23 -9.03
CA ASP A 39 -16.90 11.27 -7.99
C ASP A 39 -15.61 10.50 -8.35
N HIS A 40 -14.49 10.85 -7.71
CA HIS A 40 -13.20 10.21 -7.92
C HIS A 40 -13.21 8.71 -7.62
N LYS A 41 -14.17 8.23 -6.80
CA LYS A 41 -14.24 6.81 -6.41
C LYS A 41 -14.57 5.90 -7.59
N ALA A 42 -15.38 6.35 -8.53
CA ALA A 42 -15.63 5.62 -9.77
C ALA A 42 -14.32 5.31 -10.52
N LEU A 43 -13.45 6.32 -10.65
CA LEU A 43 -12.14 6.17 -11.28
C LEU A 43 -11.17 5.33 -10.43
N PHE A 44 -11.25 5.45 -9.09
CA PHE A 44 -10.49 4.59 -8.19
C PHE A 44 -10.84 3.10 -8.39
N TYR A 45 -12.13 2.76 -8.45
CA TYR A 45 -12.57 1.39 -8.72
C TYR A 45 -12.28 0.92 -10.15
N THR A 46 -12.30 1.82 -11.13
CA THR A 46 -11.78 1.54 -12.48
C THR A 46 -10.29 1.13 -12.42
N GLY A 47 -9.48 1.84 -11.63
CA GLY A 47 -8.09 1.50 -11.39
C GLY A 47 -7.91 0.13 -10.73
N LEU A 48 -8.74 -0.21 -9.74
CA LEU A 48 -8.75 -1.53 -9.10
C LEU A 48 -9.12 -2.64 -10.09
N GLY A 49 -10.17 -2.44 -10.90
CA GLY A 49 -10.59 -3.40 -11.91
C GLY A 49 -9.47 -3.70 -12.92
N PHE A 50 -8.84 -2.66 -13.48
CA PHE A 50 -7.70 -2.85 -14.39
C PHE A 50 -6.49 -3.48 -13.71
N SER A 51 -6.21 -3.12 -12.46
CA SER A 51 -5.12 -3.72 -11.68
C SER A 51 -5.37 -5.22 -11.46
N GLY A 52 -6.60 -5.60 -11.11
CA GLY A 52 -7.00 -6.99 -10.94
C GLY A 52 -6.92 -7.82 -12.22
N GLN A 53 -7.10 -7.19 -13.38
CA GLN A 53 -6.89 -7.82 -14.69
C GLN A 53 -5.42 -7.83 -15.15
N GLY A 54 -4.48 -7.28 -14.35
CA GLY A 54 -3.08 -7.14 -14.75
C GLY A 54 -2.82 -6.04 -15.78
N LYS A 55 -3.81 -5.18 -16.08
CA LYS A 55 -3.71 -4.08 -17.05
C LYS A 55 -3.15 -2.81 -16.36
N TYR A 56 -1.92 -2.89 -15.85
CA TYR A 56 -1.34 -1.88 -14.94
C TYR A 56 -1.20 -0.48 -15.54
N VAL A 57 -0.96 -0.35 -16.85
CA VAL A 57 -0.90 0.96 -17.52
C VAL A 57 -2.26 1.66 -17.51
N LEU A 58 -3.35 0.90 -17.70
CA LEU A 58 -4.71 1.44 -17.62
C LEU A 58 -5.07 1.77 -16.16
N ALA A 59 -4.66 0.95 -15.22
CA ALA A 59 -4.83 1.22 -13.79
C ALA A 59 -4.10 2.50 -13.36
N GLU A 60 -2.85 2.71 -13.80
CA GLU A 60 -2.14 3.98 -13.55
C GLU A 60 -2.92 5.18 -14.04
N LYS A 61 -3.42 5.11 -15.29
CA LYS A 61 -4.21 6.22 -15.88
C LYS A 61 -5.45 6.52 -15.05
N ALA A 62 -6.18 5.49 -14.63
CA ALA A 62 -7.41 5.66 -13.84
C ALA A 62 -7.11 6.24 -12.45
N TYR A 63 -6.10 5.74 -11.73
CA TYR A 63 -5.71 6.30 -10.43
C TYR A 63 -5.24 7.75 -10.53
N ARG A 64 -4.45 8.10 -11.55
CA ARG A 64 -4.05 9.49 -11.78
C ARG A 64 -5.24 10.41 -12.09
N GLN A 65 -6.25 9.92 -12.80
CA GLN A 65 -7.49 10.67 -13.02
C GLN A 65 -8.27 10.85 -11.72
N ALA A 66 -8.40 9.81 -10.89
CA ALA A 66 -9.02 9.92 -9.57
C ALA A 66 -8.30 10.97 -8.70
N LEU A 67 -6.97 10.95 -8.67
CA LEU A 67 -6.16 11.89 -7.90
C LEU A 67 -6.17 13.33 -8.44
N LYS A 68 -6.54 13.55 -9.71
CA LYS A 68 -6.80 14.89 -10.22
C LYS A 68 -8.09 15.48 -9.68
N ILE A 69 -9.08 14.64 -9.36
CA ILE A 69 -10.37 15.07 -8.78
C ILE A 69 -10.21 15.22 -7.26
N ASP A 70 -9.61 14.22 -6.61
CA ASP A 70 -9.34 14.25 -5.17
C ASP A 70 -7.88 13.83 -4.87
N ALA A 71 -7.01 14.81 -4.72
CA ALA A 71 -5.61 14.61 -4.37
C ALA A 71 -5.39 14.08 -2.94
N THR A 72 -6.43 14.02 -2.12
CA THR A 72 -6.37 13.52 -0.73
C THR A 72 -6.73 12.04 -0.59
N ASP A 73 -7.07 11.35 -1.69
CA ASP A 73 -7.35 9.91 -1.65
C ASP A 73 -6.07 9.10 -1.41
N ILE A 74 -5.82 8.81 -0.12
CA ILE A 74 -4.69 8.00 0.34
C ILE A 74 -4.66 6.60 -0.31
N LYS A 75 -5.85 6.02 -0.56
CA LYS A 75 -5.94 4.69 -1.17
C LYS A 75 -5.49 4.71 -2.62
N ALA A 76 -5.87 5.75 -3.36
CA ALA A 76 -5.43 5.93 -4.74
C ALA A 76 -3.90 6.13 -4.82
N TRP A 77 -3.32 6.94 -3.93
CA TRP A 77 -1.88 7.11 -3.83
C TRP A 77 -1.16 5.79 -3.53
N ASN A 78 -1.64 5.01 -2.56
CA ASN A 78 -1.02 3.72 -2.20
C ASN A 78 -1.10 2.71 -3.34
N ASN A 79 -2.26 2.55 -3.98
CA ASN A 79 -2.42 1.62 -5.10
C ASN A 79 -1.56 2.02 -6.31
N LEU A 80 -1.54 3.31 -6.64
CA LEU A 80 -0.69 3.85 -7.69
C LEU A 80 0.79 3.57 -7.39
N GLY A 81 1.23 3.84 -6.16
CA GLY A 81 2.60 3.57 -5.71
C GLY A 81 2.97 2.11 -5.87
N GLY A 82 2.08 1.20 -5.45
CA GLY A 82 2.28 -0.23 -5.58
C GLY A 82 2.46 -0.70 -7.03
N ILE A 83 1.57 -0.30 -7.94
CA ILE A 83 1.68 -0.72 -9.35
C ILE A 83 2.89 -0.11 -10.06
N LEU A 84 3.27 1.11 -9.75
CA LEU A 84 4.47 1.76 -10.30
C LEU A 84 5.74 1.02 -9.88
N PHE A 85 5.81 0.62 -8.60
CA PHE A 85 6.96 -0.07 -8.05
C PHE A 85 7.06 -1.51 -8.54
N GLU A 86 5.97 -2.29 -8.43
CA GLU A 86 5.99 -3.73 -8.67
C GLU A 86 5.88 -4.11 -10.14
N HIS A 87 5.08 -3.39 -10.92
CA HIS A 87 4.69 -3.83 -12.25
C HIS A 87 5.18 -2.93 -13.38
N LEU A 88 5.27 -1.62 -13.17
CA LEU A 88 5.65 -0.68 -14.22
C LEU A 88 7.14 -0.34 -14.24
N LYS A 89 7.96 -0.95 -13.37
CA LYS A 89 9.41 -0.73 -13.26
C LYS A 89 9.80 0.75 -13.08
N ARG A 90 8.97 1.48 -12.36
CA ARG A 90 9.15 2.89 -12.00
C ARG A 90 9.23 3.05 -10.49
N PRO A 91 10.27 2.48 -9.85
CA PRO A 91 10.31 2.38 -8.39
C PRO A 91 10.40 3.74 -7.68
N ARG A 92 11.06 4.74 -8.28
CA ARG A 92 11.12 6.08 -7.69
C ARG A 92 9.76 6.73 -7.65
N ASP A 93 9.03 6.71 -8.76
CA ASP A 93 7.68 7.28 -8.84
C ASP A 93 6.73 6.56 -7.87
N GLY A 94 6.91 5.24 -7.70
CA GLY A 94 6.15 4.45 -6.73
C GLY A 94 6.39 4.91 -5.28
N ILE A 95 7.66 5.13 -4.92
CA ILE A 95 8.04 5.67 -3.61
C ILE A 95 7.43 7.05 -3.39
N ASP A 96 7.55 7.95 -4.38
CA ASP A 96 6.99 9.30 -4.29
C ASP A 96 5.47 9.27 -4.02
N CYS A 97 4.74 8.33 -4.63
CA CYS A 97 3.32 8.15 -4.35
C CYS A 97 3.04 7.72 -2.90
N ILE A 98 3.80 6.77 -2.35
CA ILE A 98 3.65 6.35 -0.95
C ILE A 98 4.02 7.49 0.00
N GLU A 99 5.05 8.28 -0.32
CA GLU A 99 5.40 9.47 0.47
C GLU A 99 4.27 10.52 0.44
N GLN A 100 3.57 10.72 -0.69
CA GLN A 100 2.37 11.59 -0.71
C GLN A 100 1.25 11.04 0.19
N ALA A 101 0.98 9.73 0.14
CA ALA A 101 0.02 9.09 1.04
C ALA A 101 0.39 9.30 2.52
N LEU A 102 1.67 9.21 2.87
CA LEU A 102 2.18 9.41 4.23
C LEU A 102 2.18 10.88 4.68
N LYS A 103 2.29 11.84 3.76
CA LYS A 103 2.08 13.26 4.10
C LYS A 103 0.62 13.53 4.51
N LEU A 104 -0.33 12.82 3.89
CA LEU A 104 -1.76 12.93 4.21
C LEU A 104 -2.14 12.14 5.47
N SER A 105 -1.45 11.04 5.77
CA SER A 105 -1.68 10.20 6.94
C SER A 105 -0.34 9.73 7.55
N PRO A 106 0.34 10.59 8.32
CA PRO A 106 1.64 10.28 8.92
C PRO A 106 1.61 9.14 9.94
N GLU A 107 0.43 8.82 10.48
CA GLU A 107 0.19 7.73 11.44
C GLU A 107 -0.06 6.37 10.75
N ASN A 108 -0.01 6.30 9.43
CA ASN A 108 -0.21 5.05 8.70
C ASN A 108 1.03 4.14 8.84
N LYS A 109 1.03 3.29 9.87
CA LYS A 109 2.10 2.34 10.15
C LYS A 109 2.42 1.40 8.99
N LEU A 110 1.38 0.93 8.25
CA LEU A 110 1.57 0.04 7.09
C LEU A 110 2.21 0.79 5.92
N GLY A 111 1.88 2.06 5.74
CA GLY A 111 2.53 2.92 4.73
C GLY A 111 4.03 3.05 4.99
N TRP A 112 4.45 3.27 6.24
CA TRP A 112 5.86 3.31 6.63
C TRP A 112 6.57 1.97 6.44
N ALA A 113 5.92 0.85 6.80
CA ALA A 113 6.49 -0.48 6.59
C ALA A 113 6.65 -0.79 5.10
N ASN A 114 5.65 -0.48 4.26
CA ASN A 114 5.74 -0.62 2.81
C ASN A 114 6.89 0.21 2.22
N LEU A 115 7.05 1.46 2.69
CA LEU A 115 8.14 2.32 2.24
C LEU A 115 9.50 1.73 2.64
N ALA A 116 9.63 1.17 3.85
CA ALA A 116 10.83 0.47 4.29
C ALA A 116 11.17 -0.72 3.37
N ALA A 117 10.18 -1.54 3.01
CA ALA A 117 10.35 -2.64 2.07
C ALA A 117 10.80 -2.16 0.68
N MET A 118 10.15 -1.12 0.14
CA MET A 118 10.44 -0.59 -1.19
C MET A 118 11.86 -0.04 -1.28
N VAL A 119 12.29 0.81 -0.33
CA VAL A 119 13.63 1.37 -0.34
C VAL A 119 14.70 0.33 -0.02
N GLY A 120 14.39 -0.66 0.83
CA GLY A 120 15.27 -1.80 1.13
C GLY A 120 15.58 -2.63 -0.11
N ARG A 121 14.59 -2.89 -0.97
CA ARG A 121 14.76 -3.58 -2.27
C ARG A 121 15.60 -2.79 -3.27
N LEU A 122 15.72 -1.48 -3.11
CA LEU A 122 16.60 -0.62 -3.90
C LEU A 122 18.01 -0.49 -3.31
N GLY A 123 18.32 -1.22 -2.23
CA GLY A 123 19.63 -1.16 -1.56
C GLY A 123 19.82 0.05 -0.64
N LEU A 124 18.76 0.84 -0.39
CA LEU A 124 18.80 2.00 0.50
C LEU A 124 18.56 1.56 1.96
N HIS A 125 19.44 0.70 2.46
CA HIS A 125 19.22 -0.04 3.70
C HIS A 125 19.14 0.84 4.95
N GLU A 126 19.92 1.94 5.05
CA GLU A 126 19.81 2.91 6.15
C GLU A 126 18.42 3.57 6.18
N LYS A 127 17.89 3.97 5.01
CA LYS A 127 16.53 4.51 4.93
C LYS A 127 15.47 3.47 5.28
N ALA A 128 15.69 2.21 4.87
CA ALA A 128 14.77 1.13 5.20
C ALA A 128 14.68 0.92 6.72
N ILE A 129 15.81 0.96 7.44
CA ILE A 129 15.81 0.90 8.91
C ILE A 129 15.03 2.09 9.50
N ALA A 130 15.30 3.31 9.04
CA ALA A 130 14.64 4.50 9.57
C ALA A 130 13.11 4.48 9.36
N TYR A 131 12.63 4.04 8.20
CA TYR A 131 11.21 3.90 7.93
C TYR A 131 10.56 2.75 8.71
N ALA A 132 11.26 1.63 8.87
CA ALA A 132 10.82 0.54 9.72
C ALA A 132 10.71 0.97 11.19
N ASP A 133 11.68 1.74 11.70
CA ASP A 133 11.62 2.32 13.05
C ASP A 133 10.41 3.24 13.22
N ARG A 134 10.05 4.02 12.19
CA ARG A 134 8.84 4.84 12.22
C ARG A 134 7.57 4.00 12.32
N ALA A 135 7.50 2.91 11.54
CA ALA A 135 6.38 1.97 11.61
C ALA A 135 6.27 1.30 13.00
N ILE A 136 7.40 0.86 13.57
CA ILE A 136 7.49 0.24 14.89
C ILE A 136 7.08 1.23 16.00
N ALA A 137 7.47 2.50 15.87
CA ALA A 137 7.06 3.53 16.83
C ALA A 137 5.54 3.77 16.85
N LEU A 138 4.87 3.57 15.71
CA LEU A 138 3.41 3.66 15.59
C LEU A 138 2.70 2.38 16.04
N ASP A 139 3.31 1.22 15.80
CA ASP A 139 2.82 -0.06 16.27
C ASP A 139 3.98 -0.99 16.67
N PRO A 140 4.27 -1.11 17.97
CA PRO A 140 5.34 -1.96 18.49
C PRO A 140 5.15 -3.46 18.27
N ASN A 141 4.01 -3.89 17.72
CA ASN A 141 3.72 -5.28 17.40
C ASN A 141 3.64 -5.54 15.89
N LEU A 142 3.97 -4.56 15.04
CA LEU A 142 3.96 -4.71 13.59
C LEU A 142 5.15 -5.56 13.11
N ILE A 143 4.93 -6.86 12.97
CA ILE A 143 5.95 -7.85 12.62
C ILE A 143 6.68 -7.52 11.33
N GLU A 144 5.94 -7.10 10.30
CA GLU A 144 6.51 -6.78 8.99
C GLU A 144 7.58 -5.69 9.08
N ALA A 145 7.38 -4.69 9.93
CA ALA A 145 8.36 -3.62 10.12
C ALA A 145 9.67 -4.15 10.74
N TYR A 146 9.59 -5.07 11.70
CA TYR A 146 10.77 -5.73 12.26
C TYR A 146 11.49 -6.60 11.22
N LEU A 147 10.76 -7.32 10.38
CA LEU A 147 11.34 -8.14 9.32
C LEU A 147 12.09 -7.27 8.30
N TYR A 148 11.54 -6.14 7.89
CA TYR A 148 12.20 -5.20 6.98
C TYR A 148 13.42 -4.54 7.64
N LYS A 149 13.34 -4.17 8.93
CA LYS A 149 14.47 -3.67 9.71
C LYS A 149 15.61 -4.69 9.78
N ALA A 150 15.30 -5.94 10.10
CA ALA A 150 16.28 -7.02 10.18
C ALA A 150 16.95 -7.31 8.82
N ALA A 151 16.16 -7.35 7.74
CA ALA A 151 16.69 -7.57 6.39
C ALA A 151 17.66 -6.46 5.98
N ALA A 152 17.31 -5.20 6.22
CA ALA A 152 18.17 -4.05 5.93
C ALA A 152 19.42 -4.03 6.82
N ALA A 153 19.28 -4.30 8.13
CA ALA A 153 20.40 -4.37 9.06
C ALA A 153 21.38 -5.49 8.69
N ARG A 154 20.87 -6.65 8.26
CA ARG A 154 21.72 -7.77 7.79
C ARG A 154 22.53 -7.37 6.57
N ALA A 155 21.91 -6.68 5.60
CA ALA A 155 22.62 -6.22 4.40
C ALA A 155 23.75 -5.23 4.71
N LEU A 156 23.65 -4.50 5.82
CA LEU A 156 24.67 -3.57 6.32
C LEU A 156 25.68 -4.20 7.28
N GLY A 157 25.52 -5.51 7.62
CA GLY A 157 26.37 -6.16 8.62
C GLY A 157 26.13 -5.71 10.07
N LYS A 158 25.01 -5.02 10.37
CA LYS A 158 24.63 -4.51 11.70
C LYS A 158 24.04 -5.64 12.55
N THR A 159 24.89 -6.56 13.02
CA THR A 159 24.48 -7.76 13.75
C THR A 159 23.74 -7.47 15.05
N ASP A 160 24.08 -6.37 15.74
CA ASP A 160 23.43 -5.98 17.00
C ASP A 160 21.95 -5.64 16.78
N ILE A 161 21.62 -4.91 15.69
CA ILE A 161 20.22 -4.60 15.33
C ILE A 161 19.47 -5.89 14.99
N VAL A 162 20.12 -6.82 14.26
CA VAL A 162 19.48 -8.10 13.91
C VAL A 162 19.14 -8.88 15.16
N ARG A 163 20.08 -8.96 16.15
CA ARG A 163 19.85 -9.64 17.43
C ARG A 163 18.69 -9.01 18.20
N GLU A 164 18.70 -7.68 18.38
CA GLU A 164 17.62 -6.93 19.05
C GLU A 164 16.25 -7.24 18.42
N VAL A 165 16.17 -7.20 17.09
CA VAL A 165 14.94 -7.50 16.36
C VAL A 165 14.49 -8.95 16.58
N CYS A 166 15.40 -9.93 16.55
CA CYS A 166 15.06 -11.33 16.81
C CYS A 166 14.53 -11.54 18.23
N GLU A 167 15.15 -10.92 19.22
CA GLU A 167 14.68 -10.95 20.61
C GLU A 167 13.26 -10.37 20.74
N LYS A 168 13.00 -9.24 20.07
CA LYS A 168 11.68 -8.60 20.08
C LYS A 168 10.62 -9.46 19.39
N LEU A 169 10.92 -10.02 18.21
CA LEU A 169 10.01 -10.92 17.50
C LEU A 169 9.68 -12.18 18.31
N ALA A 170 10.64 -12.72 19.05
CA ALA A 170 10.41 -13.85 19.94
C ALA A 170 9.45 -13.51 21.11
N THR A 171 9.36 -12.26 21.50
CA THR A 171 8.35 -11.81 22.50
C THR A 171 6.96 -11.59 21.90
N ILE A 172 6.87 -11.19 20.62
CA ILE A 172 5.59 -10.93 19.93
C ILE A 172 4.93 -12.25 19.49
N GLU A 173 5.71 -13.18 18.93
CA GLU A 173 5.24 -14.48 18.44
C GLU A 173 6.10 -15.64 18.97
N PRO A 174 6.00 -15.99 20.27
CA PRO A 174 6.84 -17.01 20.90
C PRO A 174 6.73 -18.38 20.21
N ASP A 175 5.55 -18.77 19.73
CA ASP A 175 5.31 -20.09 19.12
C ASP A 175 6.02 -20.28 17.77
N LYS A 176 6.30 -19.22 17.02
CA LYS A 176 7.00 -19.29 15.74
C LYS A 176 8.52 -19.37 15.90
N PHE A 177 9.06 -18.76 16.94
CA PHE A 177 10.49 -18.62 17.14
C PHE A 177 11.10 -19.70 18.07
N HIS A 178 10.30 -20.44 18.85
CA HIS A 178 10.78 -21.55 19.66
C HIS A 178 10.96 -22.89 18.90
N ARG A 179 10.45 -23.01 17.68
CA ARG A 179 10.60 -24.22 16.84
C ARG A 179 11.92 -24.30 16.06
N ALA A 180 12.82 -23.33 16.20
CA ALA A 180 14.11 -23.26 15.50
C ALA A 180 15.33 -23.53 16.42
N ARG A 181 15.13 -24.29 17.50
CA ARG A 181 16.21 -24.84 18.32
C ARG A 181 16.36 -26.35 18.11
#